data_ef00517710c08c716188000efc6288b6
#
_entry.id   ef00517710c08c716188000efc6288b6
#
_cell.length_a   1.000
_cell.length_b   1.000
_cell.length_c   1.000
_cell.angle_alpha   90.00
_cell.angle_beta   90.00
_cell.angle_gamma   90.00
#
_symmetry.space_group_name_H-M   'P 1'
#
loop_
_entity.id
_entity.type
_entity.pdbx_description
1 polymer ?
#
loop_
_entity_poly.entity_id
_entity_poly.type
_entity_poly.pdbx_seq_one_letter_code
_entity_poly.pdbx_strand_id
1 'polypeptide(L)'
;MIIRRIQQEDNAREAALIRAPFDELNMEKRHTVYDDPNTDRQYEVFQLCAHSVLWVAEEQGVVVGSCGVYPTEGLPEGWCEIVKFYVDRHCRGKGIGRQLFVKALESARSLGYHTAYLETFPEFAEAVGMYEKLGFKAIDHQVGQSGHTATSIWMTKELRSCHFTDDNMKWKVLKSDNIIHRPHLDAYSEQVELPNGKAFEEFYHLHFDPVVCIVAETEDGQLIMERQYRHAVKEVLTEIPAGIVEKGEVPLEAAQRELLEETGFGEGQWTALGAEYAQGGVQDNTMYSFYAKGVKPIGSRHLDASEDIAVHLIDKAEVLGMLMNGEICQAPISPALWKYFALYTDLLR
;
A
#
# COMPACT_ATOMS: atom_id res chain seq x y z
N MET A 1 13.60 0.35 -20.64
CA MET A 1 12.67 -0.65 -20.08
C MET A 1 11.76 0.06 -19.09
N ILE A 2 10.45 -0.22 -19.13
CA ILE A 2 9.43 0.31 -18.22
C ILE A 2 8.75 -0.88 -17.56
N ILE A 3 8.48 -0.80 -16.25
CA ILE A 3 7.62 -1.77 -15.54
C ILE A 3 6.31 -1.08 -15.25
N ARG A 4 5.21 -1.63 -15.78
CA ARG A 4 3.86 -1.09 -15.64
C ARG A 4 2.85 -2.20 -15.33
N ARG A 5 1.64 -1.84 -14.93
CA ARG A 5 0.53 -2.81 -14.82
C ARG A 5 0.15 -3.32 -16.21
N ILE A 6 -0.32 -4.57 -16.27
CA ILE A 6 -0.86 -5.17 -17.50
C ILE A 6 -2.03 -4.34 -18.03
N GLN A 7 -2.14 -4.24 -19.37
CA GLN A 7 -3.24 -3.63 -20.10
C GLN A 7 -3.92 -4.69 -20.97
N GLN A 8 -5.12 -4.42 -21.45
CA GLN A 8 -5.91 -5.41 -22.20
C GLN A 8 -5.20 -5.87 -23.49
N GLU A 9 -4.52 -4.97 -24.17
CA GLU A 9 -3.74 -5.23 -25.38
C GLU A 9 -2.53 -6.16 -25.14
N ASP A 10 -2.10 -6.32 -23.88
CA ASP A 10 -0.98 -7.20 -23.55
C ASP A 10 -1.36 -8.68 -23.50
N ASN A 11 -2.66 -9.03 -23.38
CA ASN A 11 -3.13 -10.39 -23.16
C ASN A 11 -2.49 -11.42 -24.12
N ALA A 12 -2.48 -11.13 -25.41
CA ALA A 12 -1.93 -12.05 -26.41
C ALA A 12 -0.41 -12.26 -26.25
N ARG A 13 0.32 -11.20 -25.92
CA ARG A 13 1.76 -11.27 -25.71
C ARG A 13 2.09 -11.94 -24.38
N GLU A 14 1.33 -11.67 -23.35
CA GLU A 14 1.46 -12.33 -22.05
C GLU A 14 1.22 -13.83 -22.14
N ALA A 15 0.17 -14.26 -22.83
CA ALA A 15 -0.10 -15.67 -23.08
C ALA A 15 1.05 -16.36 -23.83
N ALA A 16 1.65 -15.67 -24.80
CA ALA A 16 2.81 -16.19 -25.51
C ALA A 16 4.04 -16.32 -24.57
N LEU A 17 4.29 -15.35 -23.70
CA LEU A 17 5.37 -15.40 -22.69
C LEU A 17 5.19 -16.56 -21.71
N ILE A 18 3.96 -16.82 -21.27
CA ILE A 18 3.63 -17.92 -20.36
C ILE A 18 3.91 -19.28 -21.02
N ARG A 19 3.56 -19.44 -22.29
CA ARG A 19 3.67 -20.72 -23.01
C ARG A 19 5.09 -21.02 -23.53
N ALA A 20 5.84 -19.99 -23.86
CA ALA A 20 7.15 -20.13 -24.50
C ALA A 20 8.14 -21.05 -23.73
N PRO A 21 8.30 -20.94 -22.39
CA PRO A 21 9.23 -21.81 -21.66
C PRO A 21 8.84 -23.30 -21.70
N PHE A 22 7.54 -23.63 -21.74
CA PHE A 22 7.06 -25.00 -21.85
C PHE A 22 7.41 -25.60 -23.22
N ASP A 23 7.30 -24.80 -24.27
CA ASP A 23 7.72 -25.20 -25.63
C ASP A 23 9.24 -25.30 -25.75
N GLU A 24 9.99 -24.34 -25.18
CA GLU A 24 11.44 -24.31 -25.17
C GLU A 24 12.07 -25.56 -24.52
N LEU A 25 11.48 -25.98 -23.38
CA LEU A 25 11.98 -27.08 -22.55
C LEU A 25 11.26 -28.41 -22.80
N ASN A 26 10.33 -28.44 -23.76
CA ASN A 26 9.50 -29.60 -24.08
C ASN A 26 8.80 -30.21 -22.84
N MET A 27 8.24 -29.35 -22.01
CA MET A 27 7.59 -29.75 -20.76
C MET A 27 6.17 -30.27 -20.97
N GLU A 28 5.66 -31.02 -19.97
CA GLU A 28 4.24 -31.39 -19.91
C GLU A 28 3.37 -30.11 -19.82
N LYS A 29 2.30 -30.09 -20.62
CA LYS A 29 1.42 -28.93 -20.76
C LYS A 29 0.12 -29.07 -19.99
N ARG A 30 -0.33 -30.31 -19.78
CA ARG A 30 -1.59 -30.60 -19.11
C ARG A 30 -1.52 -30.29 -17.60
N HIS A 31 -2.61 -29.75 -17.08
CA HIS A 31 -2.70 -29.37 -15.66
C HIS A 31 -1.66 -28.36 -15.21
N THR A 32 -1.23 -27.50 -16.14
CA THR A 32 -0.31 -26.40 -15.92
C THR A 32 -0.95 -25.09 -16.38
N VAL A 33 -0.26 -23.98 -16.14
CA VAL A 33 -0.67 -22.67 -16.67
C VAL A 33 -0.76 -22.62 -18.20
N TYR A 34 -0.13 -23.56 -18.91
CA TYR A 34 -0.14 -23.60 -20.38
C TYR A 34 -1.54 -23.84 -20.95
N ASP A 35 -2.32 -24.75 -20.39
CA ASP A 35 -3.68 -25.11 -20.82
C ASP A 35 -4.79 -24.46 -19.97
N ASP A 36 -4.44 -23.61 -19.02
CA ASP A 36 -5.40 -22.83 -18.22
C ASP A 36 -6.21 -21.88 -19.15
N PRO A 37 -7.53 -21.95 -19.16
CA PRO A 37 -8.39 -21.07 -19.98
C PRO A 37 -8.21 -19.57 -19.68
N ASN A 38 -7.71 -19.22 -18.52
CA ASN A 38 -7.45 -17.85 -18.13
C ASN A 38 -6.13 -17.27 -18.70
N THR A 39 -5.25 -18.11 -19.26
CA THR A 39 -3.96 -17.67 -19.77
C THR A 39 -4.07 -16.61 -20.86
N ASP A 40 -5.11 -16.67 -21.68
CA ASP A 40 -5.36 -15.70 -22.76
C ASP A 40 -6.09 -14.41 -22.32
N ARG A 41 -6.43 -14.29 -21.03
CA ARG A 41 -7.24 -13.17 -20.48
C ARG A 41 -6.70 -12.67 -19.14
N GLN A 42 -5.39 -12.54 -19.03
CA GLN A 42 -4.73 -12.19 -17.75
C GLN A 42 -5.14 -10.78 -17.26
N TYR A 43 -5.35 -9.84 -18.17
CA TYR A 43 -5.83 -8.51 -17.80
C TYR A 43 -7.16 -8.60 -17.05
N GLU A 44 -8.16 -9.29 -17.60
CA GLU A 44 -9.48 -9.43 -16.98
C GLU A 44 -9.40 -10.17 -15.65
N VAL A 45 -8.59 -11.22 -15.55
CA VAL A 45 -8.39 -11.98 -14.32
C VAL A 45 -7.90 -11.08 -13.18
N PHE A 46 -6.90 -10.25 -13.45
CA PHE A 46 -6.33 -9.37 -12.43
C PHE A 46 -7.16 -8.12 -12.17
N GLN A 47 -7.97 -7.65 -13.13
CA GLN A 47 -8.91 -6.55 -12.90
C GLN A 47 -10.10 -6.95 -12.03
N LEU A 48 -10.58 -8.19 -12.15
CA LEU A 48 -11.73 -8.69 -11.39
C LEU A 48 -11.35 -9.18 -9.98
N CYS A 49 -10.06 -9.38 -9.71
CA CYS A 49 -9.59 -9.91 -8.43
C CYS A 49 -9.04 -8.79 -7.54
N ALA A 50 -9.74 -8.49 -6.47
CA ALA A 50 -9.25 -7.58 -5.44
C ALA A 50 -7.95 -8.11 -4.81
N HIS A 51 -7.08 -7.21 -4.34
CA HIS A 51 -5.78 -7.54 -3.75
C HIS A 51 -4.83 -8.31 -4.67
N SER A 52 -4.98 -8.16 -5.99
CA SER A 52 -4.07 -8.73 -6.98
C SER A 52 -3.42 -7.66 -7.85
N VAL A 53 -2.29 -7.98 -8.47
CA VAL A 53 -1.62 -7.14 -9.45
C VAL A 53 -0.75 -7.98 -10.37
N LEU A 54 -0.75 -7.67 -11.68
CA LEU A 54 0.19 -8.23 -12.65
C LEU A 54 1.01 -7.10 -13.26
N TRP A 55 2.32 -7.18 -13.07
CA TRP A 55 3.31 -6.29 -13.63
C TRP A 55 3.89 -6.87 -14.92
N VAL A 56 4.07 -6.02 -15.92
CA VAL A 56 4.76 -6.34 -17.16
C VAL A 56 5.97 -5.44 -17.35
N ALA A 57 7.06 -6.01 -17.88
CA ALA A 57 8.21 -5.25 -18.33
C ALA A 57 8.10 -5.02 -19.82
N GLU A 58 8.24 -3.79 -20.25
CA GLU A 58 8.15 -3.37 -21.66
C GLU A 58 9.49 -2.81 -22.11
N GLU A 59 9.99 -3.30 -23.24
CA GLU A 59 11.13 -2.74 -23.98
C GLU A 59 10.69 -2.38 -25.40
N GLN A 60 10.91 -1.14 -25.82
CA GLN A 60 10.58 -0.64 -27.18
C GLN A 60 9.12 -0.92 -27.59
N GLY A 61 8.17 -0.79 -26.68
CA GLY A 61 6.75 -1.03 -26.96
C GLY A 61 6.34 -2.50 -26.98
N VAL A 62 7.23 -3.43 -26.59
CA VAL A 62 6.94 -4.87 -26.55
C VAL A 62 7.07 -5.39 -25.13
N VAL A 63 6.07 -6.10 -24.64
CA VAL A 63 6.14 -6.80 -23.35
C VAL A 63 7.13 -7.96 -23.44
N VAL A 64 8.14 -7.94 -22.57
CA VAL A 64 9.25 -8.89 -22.53
C VAL A 64 9.32 -9.70 -21.22
N GLY A 65 8.44 -9.45 -20.28
CA GLY A 65 8.35 -10.24 -19.06
C GLY A 65 7.19 -9.81 -18.19
N SER A 66 6.84 -10.65 -17.23
CA SER A 66 5.74 -10.45 -16.29
C SER A 66 6.05 -11.02 -14.91
N CYS A 67 5.34 -10.54 -13.88
CA CYS A 67 5.29 -11.12 -12.54
C CYS A 67 4.07 -10.59 -11.80
N GLY A 68 3.27 -11.45 -11.19
CA GLY A 68 2.03 -11.10 -10.52
C GLY A 68 1.99 -11.52 -9.06
N VAL A 69 1.04 -10.91 -8.35
CA VAL A 69 0.61 -11.25 -6.99
C VAL A 69 -0.87 -11.62 -7.05
N TYR A 70 -1.24 -12.75 -6.49
CA TYR A 70 -2.61 -13.25 -6.56
C TYR A 70 -3.06 -13.91 -5.23
N PRO A 71 -4.30 -13.67 -4.76
CA PRO A 71 -4.86 -14.32 -3.57
C PRO A 71 -5.44 -15.70 -3.94
N THR A 72 -4.58 -16.66 -4.23
CA THR A 72 -4.99 -18.01 -4.63
C THR A 72 -5.85 -18.67 -3.56
N GLU A 73 -6.96 -19.26 -3.97
CA GLU A 73 -7.92 -19.94 -3.09
C GLU A 73 -7.23 -21.03 -2.26
N GLY A 74 -7.62 -21.17 -1.01
CA GLY A 74 -7.07 -22.18 -0.08
C GLY A 74 -5.72 -21.84 0.51
N LEU A 75 -5.11 -20.71 0.17
CA LEU A 75 -3.94 -20.19 0.91
C LEU A 75 -4.37 -19.71 2.31
N PRO A 76 -3.48 -19.81 3.32
CA PRO A 76 -3.73 -19.23 4.64
C PRO A 76 -4.00 -17.72 4.56
N GLU A 77 -4.73 -17.20 5.54
CA GLU A 77 -5.00 -15.76 5.64
C GLU A 77 -3.69 -14.95 5.63
N GLY A 78 -3.67 -13.86 4.87
CA GLY A 78 -2.49 -13.00 4.72
C GLY A 78 -1.38 -13.56 3.83
N TRP A 79 -1.61 -14.68 3.15
CA TRP A 79 -0.70 -15.22 2.14
C TRP A 79 -1.14 -14.79 0.74
N CYS A 80 -0.17 -14.64 -0.17
CA CYS A 80 -0.41 -14.52 -1.59
C CYS A 80 0.49 -15.46 -2.39
N GLU A 81 0.08 -15.78 -3.60
CA GLU A 81 0.91 -16.48 -4.56
C GLU A 81 1.61 -15.50 -5.49
N ILE A 82 2.91 -15.70 -5.72
CA ILE A 82 3.64 -15.04 -6.80
C ILE A 82 3.44 -15.88 -8.05
N VAL A 83 2.76 -15.29 -9.02
CA VAL A 83 2.28 -15.98 -10.23
C VAL A 83 2.79 -15.31 -11.50
N LYS A 84 2.69 -16.02 -12.62
CA LYS A 84 2.96 -15.49 -13.97
C LYS A 84 4.35 -14.84 -14.07
N PHE A 85 5.37 -15.47 -13.46
CA PHE A 85 6.74 -14.99 -13.54
C PHE A 85 7.44 -15.57 -14.77
N TYR A 86 7.51 -14.79 -15.82
CA TYR A 86 8.10 -15.17 -17.10
C TYR A 86 8.94 -14.03 -17.68
N VAL A 87 10.03 -14.38 -18.40
CA VAL A 87 10.88 -13.42 -19.13
C VAL A 87 11.23 -14.02 -20.47
N ASP A 88 11.05 -13.22 -21.52
CA ASP A 88 11.43 -13.59 -22.88
C ASP A 88 12.90 -14.04 -22.93
N ARG A 89 13.17 -15.17 -23.61
CA ARG A 89 14.50 -15.79 -23.66
C ARG A 89 15.60 -14.84 -24.12
N HIS A 90 15.30 -13.94 -25.06
CA HIS A 90 16.25 -12.96 -25.59
C HIS A 90 16.52 -11.79 -24.64
N CYS A 91 15.74 -11.70 -23.58
CA CYS A 91 15.82 -10.66 -22.54
C CYS A 91 16.31 -11.20 -21.19
N ARG A 92 16.54 -12.51 -21.06
CA ARG A 92 17.11 -13.13 -19.85
C ARG A 92 18.57 -12.66 -19.63
N GLY A 93 19.01 -12.73 -18.38
CA GLY A 93 20.37 -12.31 -17.99
C GLY A 93 20.58 -10.80 -17.86
N LYS A 94 19.61 -9.96 -18.23
CA LYS A 94 19.66 -8.48 -18.14
C LYS A 94 19.11 -7.91 -16.82
N GLY A 95 18.76 -8.75 -15.86
CA GLY A 95 18.19 -8.33 -14.56
C GLY A 95 16.70 -7.99 -14.57
N ILE A 96 16.01 -8.11 -15.72
CA ILE A 96 14.57 -7.79 -15.87
C ILE A 96 13.73 -8.63 -14.93
N GLY A 97 13.94 -9.94 -14.89
CA GLY A 97 13.19 -10.84 -14.01
C GLY A 97 13.34 -10.46 -12.53
N ARG A 98 14.55 -10.11 -12.09
CA ARG A 98 14.79 -9.67 -10.72
C ARG A 98 14.02 -8.38 -10.39
N GLN A 99 13.99 -7.42 -11.29
CA GLN A 99 13.24 -6.16 -11.08
C GLN A 99 11.74 -6.40 -11.02
N LEU A 100 11.17 -7.20 -11.93
CA LEU A 100 9.76 -7.60 -11.89
C LEU A 100 9.40 -8.33 -10.59
N PHE A 101 10.23 -9.28 -10.19
CA PHE A 101 9.97 -10.07 -8.99
C PHE A 101 10.05 -9.22 -7.70
N VAL A 102 11.02 -8.32 -7.60
CA VAL A 102 11.12 -7.37 -6.49
C VAL A 102 9.88 -6.46 -6.45
N LYS A 103 9.45 -5.95 -7.62
CA LYS A 103 8.24 -5.13 -7.73
C LYS A 103 6.98 -5.88 -7.29
N ALA A 104 6.86 -7.16 -7.64
CA ALA A 104 5.77 -8.00 -7.17
C ALA A 104 5.81 -8.19 -5.64
N LEU A 105 6.97 -8.46 -5.04
CA LEU A 105 7.11 -8.59 -3.59
C LEU A 105 6.79 -7.29 -2.84
N GLU A 106 7.18 -6.14 -3.38
CA GLU A 106 6.80 -4.82 -2.83
C GLU A 106 5.29 -4.62 -2.88
N SER A 107 4.68 -4.98 -4.01
CA SER A 107 3.23 -4.90 -4.17
C SER A 107 2.49 -5.84 -3.22
N ALA A 108 2.99 -7.07 -3.02
CA ALA A 108 2.41 -8.00 -2.05
C ALA A 108 2.37 -7.41 -0.64
N ARG A 109 3.47 -6.74 -0.21
CA ARG A 109 3.49 -6.03 1.08
C ARG A 109 2.47 -4.89 1.13
N SER A 110 2.41 -4.06 0.07
CA SER A 110 1.48 -2.93 -0.01
C SER A 110 0.02 -3.36 -0.04
N LEU A 111 -0.26 -4.56 -0.55
CA LEU A 111 -1.59 -5.19 -0.54
C LEU A 111 -1.94 -5.85 0.81
N GLY A 112 -1.04 -5.80 1.80
CA GLY A 112 -1.27 -6.31 3.14
C GLY A 112 -0.86 -7.76 3.38
N TYR A 113 -0.25 -8.43 2.40
CA TYR A 113 0.23 -9.79 2.57
C TYR A 113 1.50 -9.86 3.42
N HIS A 114 1.58 -10.86 4.28
CA HIS A 114 2.75 -11.09 5.13
C HIS A 114 3.58 -12.29 4.69
N THR A 115 3.08 -13.15 3.79
CA THR A 115 3.81 -14.29 3.26
C THR A 115 3.56 -14.42 1.76
N ALA A 116 4.63 -14.58 0.99
CA ALA A 116 4.58 -14.95 -0.42
C ALA A 116 4.82 -16.45 -0.56
N TYR A 117 3.99 -17.09 -1.35
CA TYR A 117 4.08 -18.47 -1.78
C TYR A 117 4.33 -18.52 -3.28
N LEU A 118 4.97 -19.54 -3.78
CA LEU A 118 5.08 -19.81 -5.22
C LEU A 118 5.16 -21.31 -5.50
N GLU A 119 4.75 -21.66 -6.69
CA GLU A 119 4.84 -23.00 -7.26
C GLU A 119 5.71 -22.97 -8.51
N THR A 120 6.55 -23.97 -8.71
CA THR A 120 7.44 -24.02 -9.86
C THR A 120 7.85 -25.46 -10.21
N PHE A 121 8.70 -25.58 -11.22
CA PHE A 121 9.21 -26.83 -11.73
C PHE A 121 10.74 -26.88 -11.61
N PRO A 122 11.35 -28.08 -11.48
CA PRO A 122 12.80 -28.25 -11.47
C PRO A 122 13.48 -27.73 -12.74
N GLU A 123 12.78 -27.79 -13.87
CA GLU A 123 13.25 -27.30 -15.16
C GLU A 123 13.55 -25.81 -15.17
N PHE A 124 12.93 -25.04 -14.27
CA PHE A 124 13.19 -23.61 -14.09
C PHE A 124 14.30 -23.32 -13.05
N ALA A 125 15.38 -24.09 -13.11
CA ALA A 125 16.47 -24.03 -12.12
C ALA A 125 17.06 -22.63 -11.89
N GLU A 126 17.16 -21.80 -12.95
CA GLU A 126 17.64 -20.41 -12.84
C GLU A 126 16.68 -19.56 -11.99
N ALA A 127 15.37 -19.75 -12.17
CA ALA A 127 14.36 -19.05 -11.37
C ALA A 127 14.38 -19.54 -9.92
N VAL A 128 14.48 -20.84 -9.68
CA VAL A 128 14.61 -21.42 -8.32
C VAL A 128 15.82 -20.82 -7.60
N GLY A 129 16.99 -20.77 -8.24
CA GLY A 129 18.20 -20.17 -7.66
C GLY A 129 18.04 -18.66 -7.39
N MET A 130 17.20 -17.94 -8.16
CA MET A 130 16.86 -16.56 -7.87
C MET A 130 15.91 -16.46 -6.65
N TYR A 131 14.91 -17.32 -6.55
CA TYR A 131 13.99 -17.35 -5.40
C TYR A 131 14.74 -17.61 -4.09
N GLU A 132 15.66 -18.56 -4.08
CA GLU A 132 16.51 -18.84 -2.91
C GLU A 132 17.35 -17.61 -2.51
N LYS A 133 18.00 -16.95 -3.48
CA LYS A 133 18.76 -15.71 -3.24
C LYS A 133 17.89 -14.55 -2.75
N LEU A 134 16.62 -14.56 -3.07
CA LEU A 134 15.63 -13.60 -2.57
C LEU A 134 15.02 -14.05 -1.21
N GLY A 135 15.47 -15.17 -0.66
CA GLY A 135 15.12 -15.65 0.68
C GLY A 135 13.86 -16.51 0.74
N PHE A 136 13.41 -17.06 -0.39
CA PHE A 136 12.39 -18.11 -0.38
C PHE A 136 13.00 -19.42 0.14
N LYS A 137 12.18 -20.16 0.87
CA LYS A 137 12.53 -21.48 1.41
C LYS A 137 11.56 -22.53 0.85
N ALA A 138 12.11 -23.68 0.47
CA ALA A 138 11.29 -24.80 0.03
C ALA A 138 10.43 -25.33 1.18
N ILE A 139 9.23 -25.78 0.84
CA ILE A 139 8.31 -26.50 1.72
C ILE A 139 8.00 -27.86 1.10
N ASP A 140 7.48 -28.78 1.89
CA ASP A 140 7.35 -30.20 1.54
C ASP A 140 6.04 -30.57 0.86
N HIS A 141 5.09 -29.65 0.75
CA HIS A 141 3.79 -29.88 0.13
C HIS A 141 3.20 -28.60 -0.51
N GLN A 142 2.31 -28.79 -1.45
CA GLN A 142 1.53 -27.71 -2.06
C GLN A 142 0.58 -27.10 -1.03
N VAL A 143 0.48 -25.77 -1.06
CA VAL A 143 -0.47 -24.99 -0.27
C VAL A 143 -1.41 -24.24 -1.20
N GLY A 144 -2.72 -24.27 -0.88
CA GLY A 144 -3.72 -23.61 -1.71
C GLY A 144 -4.22 -24.49 -2.86
N GLN A 145 -5.07 -23.89 -3.70
CA GLN A 145 -5.77 -24.54 -4.81
C GLN A 145 -5.52 -23.77 -6.10
N SER A 146 -4.26 -23.71 -6.55
CA SER A 146 -3.88 -23.03 -7.79
C SER A 146 -4.47 -23.65 -9.05
N GLY A 147 -4.91 -24.91 -8.96
CA GLY A 147 -5.32 -25.72 -10.11
C GLY A 147 -4.16 -26.32 -10.91
N HIS A 148 -2.91 -25.98 -10.60
CA HIS A 148 -1.71 -26.45 -11.31
C HIS A 148 -1.08 -27.63 -10.56
N THR A 149 -1.67 -28.81 -10.69
CA THR A 149 -1.24 -30.00 -9.92
C THR A 149 0.04 -30.65 -10.43
N ALA A 150 0.62 -30.18 -11.55
CA ALA A 150 1.85 -30.70 -12.12
C ALA A 150 3.11 -30.10 -11.49
N THR A 151 3.01 -29.01 -10.72
CA THR A 151 4.15 -28.39 -10.04
C THR A 151 4.71 -29.31 -8.95
N SER A 152 6.03 -29.29 -8.75
CA SER A 152 6.72 -30.19 -7.81
C SER A 152 7.70 -29.48 -6.86
N ILE A 153 7.84 -28.16 -7.00
CA ILE A 153 8.60 -27.32 -6.08
C ILE A 153 7.67 -26.24 -5.56
N TRP A 154 7.59 -26.14 -4.24
CA TRP A 154 6.78 -25.14 -3.53
C TRP A 154 7.69 -24.38 -2.59
N MET A 155 7.59 -23.06 -2.59
CA MET A 155 8.45 -22.23 -1.76
C MET A 155 7.66 -21.10 -1.10
N THR A 156 8.11 -20.70 0.07
CA THR A 156 7.53 -19.58 0.82
C THR A 156 8.58 -18.57 1.22
N LYS A 157 8.15 -17.34 1.36
CA LYS A 157 8.94 -16.26 1.92
C LYS A 157 8.07 -15.36 2.78
N GLU A 158 8.50 -15.10 3.98
CA GLU A 158 7.92 -14.07 4.80
C GLU A 158 8.29 -12.68 4.26
N LEU A 159 7.27 -11.84 4.07
CA LEU A 159 7.39 -10.53 3.42
C LEU A 159 7.70 -9.40 4.42
N ARG A 160 7.46 -9.60 5.69
CA ARG A 160 7.79 -8.62 6.73
C ARG A 160 9.30 -8.58 6.92
N SER A 161 9.86 -7.41 6.80
CA SER A 161 11.31 -7.19 6.89
C SER A 161 11.85 -7.22 8.32
N CYS A 162 10.99 -7.22 9.32
CA CYS A 162 11.36 -7.22 10.73
C CYS A 162 10.44 -8.17 11.47
N HIS A 163 10.93 -9.37 11.79
CA HIS A 163 10.32 -10.21 12.79
C HIS A 163 10.81 -9.76 14.16
N PHE A 164 10.19 -8.73 14.66
CA PHE A 164 10.13 -8.60 16.09
C PHE A 164 8.94 -9.47 16.53
N THR A 165 9.19 -10.74 16.78
CA THR A 165 8.22 -11.67 17.41
C THR A 165 8.11 -11.38 18.91
N ASP A 166 8.28 -10.12 19.26
CA ASP A 166 8.36 -9.68 20.65
C ASP A 166 6.97 -9.33 21.17
N ASP A 167 6.00 -10.23 21.01
CA ASP A 167 4.70 -10.15 21.70
C ASP A 167 4.88 -10.03 23.23
N ASN A 168 6.06 -10.40 23.73
CA ASN A 168 6.48 -10.24 25.11
C ASN A 168 6.85 -8.78 25.48
N MET A 169 6.86 -7.83 24.56
CA MET A 169 7.13 -6.41 24.84
C MET A 169 5.90 -5.60 25.24
N LYS A 170 4.70 -6.20 25.19
CA LYS A 170 3.48 -5.52 25.60
C LYS A 170 3.47 -5.25 27.09
N TRP A 171 3.16 -4.03 27.45
CA TRP A 171 3.00 -3.61 28.85
C TRP A 171 1.65 -4.03 29.37
N LYS A 172 1.59 -4.30 30.66
CA LYS A 172 0.34 -4.61 31.35
C LYS A 172 -0.14 -3.37 32.09
N VAL A 173 -1.35 -2.94 31.79
CA VAL A 173 -2.02 -1.87 32.55
C VAL A 173 -2.51 -2.49 33.86
N LEU A 174 -2.05 -1.95 34.99
CA LEU A 174 -2.44 -2.36 36.35
C LEU A 174 -3.60 -1.51 36.86
N LYS A 175 -3.58 -0.20 36.51
CA LYS A 175 -4.62 0.76 36.88
C LYS A 175 -4.68 1.83 35.81
N SER A 176 -5.88 2.36 35.51
CA SER A 176 -6.08 3.48 34.59
C SER A 176 -7.09 4.44 35.18
N ASP A 177 -6.71 5.69 35.30
CA ASP A 177 -7.56 6.79 35.79
C ASP A 177 -7.70 7.81 34.65
N ASN A 178 -8.92 8.08 34.19
CA ASN A 178 -9.17 9.19 33.25
C ASN A 178 -9.13 10.51 34.06
N ILE A 179 -8.10 11.32 33.81
CA ILE A 179 -7.85 12.57 34.55
C ILE A 179 -8.35 13.83 33.84
N ILE A 180 -8.59 13.72 32.50
CA ILE A 180 -9.24 14.77 31.71
C ILE A 180 -10.20 14.09 30.75
N HIS A 181 -11.45 14.53 30.73
CA HIS A 181 -12.45 14.12 29.79
C HIS A 181 -13.06 15.35 29.12
N ARG A 182 -12.90 15.46 27.80
CA ARG A 182 -13.45 16.54 26.95
C ARG A 182 -13.89 15.94 25.60
N PRO A 183 -14.77 16.62 24.87
CA PRO A 183 -15.00 16.24 23.48
C PRO A 183 -13.68 16.11 22.73
N HIS A 184 -13.49 15.02 22.00
CA HIS A 184 -12.31 14.68 21.16
C HIS A 184 -10.97 14.55 21.90
N LEU A 185 -10.94 14.60 23.26
CA LEU A 185 -9.73 14.45 24.06
C LEU A 185 -10.02 13.79 25.41
N ASP A 186 -9.38 12.65 25.63
CA ASP A 186 -9.22 12.09 26.96
C ASP A 186 -7.73 12.05 27.35
N ALA A 187 -7.43 12.26 28.62
CA ALA A 187 -6.10 12.05 29.17
C ALA A 187 -6.16 11.03 30.30
N TYR A 188 -5.27 10.06 30.25
CA TYR A 188 -5.20 8.99 31.25
C TYR A 188 -3.89 9.06 32.03
N SER A 189 -3.97 8.75 33.33
CA SER A 189 -2.82 8.39 34.15
C SER A 189 -2.91 6.91 34.46
N GLU A 190 -1.89 6.17 34.07
CA GLU A 190 -1.87 4.71 34.19
C GLU A 190 -0.69 4.21 35.00
N GLN A 191 -0.97 3.18 35.81
CA GLN A 191 0.05 2.35 36.41
C GLN A 191 0.30 1.14 35.50
N VAL A 192 1.54 0.96 35.06
CA VAL A 192 1.87 -0.05 34.07
C VAL A 192 3.04 -0.92 34.51
N GLU A 193 3.04 -2.20 34.13
CA GLU A 193 4.14 -3.14 34.33
C GLU A 193 4.76 -3.54 32.99
N LEU A 194 6.07 -3.39 32.89
CA LEU A 194 6.84 -3.80 31.74
C LEU A 194 7.09 -5.33 31.75
N PRO A 195 7.40 -5.94 30.60
CA PRO A 195 7.74 -7.37 30.51
C PRO A 195 8.90 -7.82 31.41
N ASN A 196 9.79 -6.93 31.77
CA ASN A 196 10.90 -7.19 32.69
C ASN A 196 10.53 -7.09 34.18
N GLY A 197 9.24 -6.88 34.49
CA GLY A 197 8.71 -6.76 35.86
C GLY A 197 8.88 -5.38 36.51
N LYS A 198 9.44 -4.38 35.78
CA LYS A 198 9.46 -3.01 36.29
C LYS A 198 8.06 -2.39 36.18
N ALA A 199 7.60 -1.77 37.25
CA ALA A 199 6.37 -0.98 37.25
C ALA A 199 6.69 0.51 37.18
N PHE A 200 5.82 1.25 36.47
CA PHE A 200 5.75 2.70 36.51
C PHE A 200 4.43 3.10 37.17
N GLU A 201 4.52 3.96 38.14
CA GLU A 201 3.35 4.44 38.90
C GLU A 201 2.52 5.45 38.09
N GLU A 202 3.15 6.19 37.20
CA GLU A 202 2.50 7.22 36.38
C GLU A 202 3.03 7.18 34.94
N PHE A 203 2.23 6.61 34.05
CA PHE A 203 2.38 6.73 32.61
C PHE A 203 1.20 7.53 32.07
N TYR A 204 1.46 8.59 31.33
CA TYR A 204 0.39 9.43 30.78
C TYR A 204 0.22 9.15 29.31
N HIS A 205 -1.02 8.93 28.88
CA HIS A 205 -1.36 8.89 27.47
C HIS A 205 -2.60 9.72 27.15
N LEU A 206 -2.69 10.16 25.91
CA LEU A 206 -3.77 10.96 25.37
C LEU A 206 -4.53 10.13 24.34
N HIS A 207 -5.84 10.10 24.49
CA HIS A 207 -6.75 9.55 23.51
C HIS A 207 -7.38 10.70 22.72
N PHE A 208 -7.25 10.63 21.38
CA PHE A 208 -7.91 11.51 20.44
C PHE A 208 -8.74 10.69 19.47
N ASP A 209 -9.77 11.29 18.89
CA ASP A 209 -10.51 10.68 17.80
C ASP A 209 -9.58 10.45 16.60
N PRO A 210 -9.84 9.42 15.76
CA PRO A 210 -9.12 9.22 14.53
C PRO A 210 -9.26 10.40 13.58
N VAL A 211 -8.26 10.60 12.71
CA VAL A 211 -8.20 11.74 11.77
C VAL A 211 -8.01 11.22 10.35
N VAL A 212 -8.55 11.93 9.37
CA VAL A 212 -8.28 11.72 7.95
C VAL A 212 -7.41 12.85 7.39
N CYS A 213 -6.51 12.52 6.46
CA CYS A 213 -5.69 13.46 5.71
C CYS A 213 -5.87 13.17 4.21
N ILE A 214 -6.12 14.18 3.40
CA ILE A 214 -6.51 14.02 2.01
C ILE A 214 -5.52 14.73 1.07
N VAL A 215 -4.74 13.96 0.31
CA VAL A 215 -4.02 14.49 -0.85
C VAL A 215 -4.99 14.57 -2.01
N ALA A 216 -5.54 15.75 -2.25
CA ALA A 216 -6.56 15.98 -3.29
C ALA A 216 -5.93 16.63 -4.53
N GLU A 217 -6.02 15.93 -5.67
CA GLU A 217 -5.54 16.40 -6.98
C GLU A 217 -6.73 16.76 -7.87
N THR A 218 -6.76 17.99 -8.38
CA THR A 218 -7.80 18.45 -9.29
C THR A 218 -7.71 17.79 -10.67
N GLU A 219 -8.74 17.95 -11.51
CA GLU A 219 -8.71 17.49 -12.92
C GLU A 219 -7.55 18.12 -13.71
N ASP A 220 -7.16 19.36 -13.38
CA ASP A 220 -6.04 20.07 -14.00
C ASP A 220 -4.67 19.67 -13.42
N GLY A 221 -4.66 18.76 -12.43
CA GLY A 221 -3.44 18.21 -11.85
C GLY A 221 -2.78 19.06 -10.77
N GLN A 222 -3.45 20.07 -10.23
CA GLN A 222 -3.00 20.84 -9.06
C GLN A 222 -3.40 20.14 -7.76
N LEU A 223 -2.63 20.36 -6.70
CA LEU A 223 -2.98 19.89 -5.35
C LEU A 223 -3.77 20.96 -4.60
N ILE A 224 -4.78 20.53 -3.87
CA ILE A 224 -5.53 21.37 -2.95
C ILE A 224 -4.75 21.47 -1.65
N MET A 225 -4.32 22.67 -1.34
CA MET A 225 -3.59 23.00 -0.11
C MET A 225 -4.40 24.01 0.71
N GLU A 226 -4.18 24.00 2.00
CA GLU A 226 -4.86 24.86 2.96
C GLU A 226 -3.87 25.65 3.79
N ARG A 227 -4.26 26.83 4.20
CA ARG A 227 -3.57 27.61 5.22
C ARG A 227 -4.48 27.91 6.36
N GLN A 228 -4.08 27.52 7.55
CA GLN A 228 -4.86 27.69 8.77
C GLN A 228 -3.96 28.05 9.96
N TYR A 229 -4.45 28.92 10.84
CA TYR A 229 -3.78 29.21 12.12
C TYR A 229 -3.97 28.06 13.09
N ARG A 230 -2.88 27.46 13.53
CA ARG A 230 -2.88 26.39 14.55
C ARG A 230 -2.48 26.93 15.91
N HIS A 231 -3.47 27.14 16.77
CA HIS A 231 -3.29 27.82 18.07
C HIS A 231 -2.27 27.15 18.98
N ALA A 232 -2.14 25.84 18.95
CA ALA A 232 -1.19 25.10 19.80
C ALA A 232 0.27 25.48 19.51
N VAL A 233 0.62 25.67 18.24
CA VAL A 233 1.95 26.09 17.81
C VAL A 233 2.08 27.59 17.56
N LYS A 234 0.96 28.34 17.53
CA LYS A 234 0.85 29.78 17.29
C LYS A 234 1.38 30.24 15.93
N GLU A 235 1.22 29.38 14.93
CA GLU A 235 1.68 29.63 13.57
C GLU A 235 0.55 29.40 12.56
N VAL A 236 0.64 30.07 11.40
CA VAL A 236 -0.18 29.75 10.23
C VAL A 236 0.55 28.68 9.42
N LEU A 237 0.00 27.50 9.35
CA LEU A 237 0.63 26.36 8.69
C LEU A 237 0.03 26.11 7.29
N THR A 238 0.83 25.50 6.43
CA THR A 238 0.39 25.00 5.13
C THR A 238 0.15 23.50 5.26
N GLU A 239 -1.06 23.08 4.88
CA GLU A 239 -1.59 21.76 5.14
C GLU A 239 -2.30 21.20 3.91
N ILE A 240 -2.73 19.94 3.96
CA ILE A 240 -3.74 19.36 3.08
C ILE A 240 -5.04 19.25 3.86
N PRO A 241 -6.22 19.12 3.21
CA PRO A 241 -7.49 18.91 3.88
C PRO A 241 -7.42 17.74 4.86
N ALA A 242 -7.93 17.95 6.07
CA ALA A 242 -7.84 16.98 7.16
C ALA A 242 -8.86 17.25 8.26
N GLY A 243 -9.54 16.20 8.71
CA GLY A 243 -10.52 16.34 9.77
C GLY A 243 -10.73 15.09 10.61
N ILE A 244 -11.65 15.17 11.57
CA ILE A 244 -11.93 14.11 12.53
C ILE A 244 -12.90 13.09 11.90
N VAL A 245 -12.62 11.80 12.15
CA VAL A 245 -13.58 10.72 11.85
C VAL A 245 -14.63 10.69 12.95
N GLU A 246 -15.86 10.98 12.62
CA GLU A 246 -16.96 10.98 13.57
C GLU A 246 -17.27 9.56 14.08
N LYS A 247 -17.91 9.49 15.25
CA LYS A 247 -18.22 8.21 15.89
C LYS A 247 -19.13 7.33 15.02
N GLY A 248 -18.60 6.23 14.54
CA GLY A 248 -19.30 5.27 13.68
C GLY A 248 -19.20 5.57 12.18
N GLU A 249 -18.51 6.63 11.81
CA GLU A 249 -18.21 6.98 10.43
C GLU A 249 -17.07 6.10 9.87
N VAL A 250 -17.14 5.77 8.59
CA VAL A 250 -16.05 5.07 7.90
C VAL A 250 -15.00 6.11 7.47
N PRO A 251 -13.69 5.86 7.68
CA PRO A 251 -12.65 6.85 7.36
C PRO A 251 -12.69 7.43 5.93
N LEU A 252 -13.10 6.65 4.94
CA LEU A 252 -13.25 7.15 3.57
C LEU A 252 -14.43 8.14 3.46
N GLU A 253 -15.54 7.89 4.14
CA GLU A 253 -16.69 8.80 4.16
C GLU A 253 -16.33 10.10 4.88
N ALA A 254 -15.60 10.03 6.00
CA ALA A 254 -15.04 11.19 6.67
C ALA A 254 -14.16 12.02 5.73
N ALA A 255 -13.23 11.37 5.01
CA ALA A 255 -12.36 12.06 4.08
C ALA A 255 -13.14 12.77 2.95
N GLN A 256 -14.20 12.16 2.45
CA GLN A 256 -15.07 12.77 1.41
C GLN A 256 -15.86 13.96 1.96
N ARG A 257 -16.38 13.85 3.18
CA ARG A 257 -17.10 14.91 3.89
C ARG A 257 -16.18 16.11 4.15
N GLU A 258 -15.02 15.87 4.80
CA GLU A 258 -14.05 16.92 5.13
C GLU A 258 -13.56 17.67 3.89
N LEU A 259 -13.19 16.95 2.82
CA LEU A 259 -12.79 17.60 1.57
C LEU A 259 -13.86 18.54 1.03
N LEU A 260 -15.14 18.12 1.08
CA LEU A 260 -16.24 18.96 0.63
C LEU A 260 -16.47 20.16 1.56
N GLU A 261 -16.47 19.95 2.86
CA GLU A 261 -16.74 20.97 3.88
C GLU A 261 -15.67 22.06 3.89
N GLU A 262 -14.40 21.68 3.91
CA GLU A 262 -13.28 22.62 3.95
C GLU A 262 -13.04 23.34 2.61
N THR A 263 -13.19 22.61 1.47
CA THR A 263 -12.73 23.12 0.18
C THR A 263 -13.83 23.36 -0.84
N GLY A 264 -14.98 22.72 -0.72
CA GLY A 264 -16.03 22.70 -1.72
C GLY A 264 -15.76 21.74 -2.90
N PHE A 265 -14.66 20.99 -2.86
CA PHE A 265 -14.31 20.00 -3.87
C PHE A 265 -14.80 18.60 -3.44
N GLY A 266 -14.99 17.73 -4.44
CA GLY A 266 -15.41 16.35 -4.22
C GLY A 266 -15.36 15.53 -5.48
N GLU A 267 -16.04 14.37 -5.47
CA GLU A 267 -15.96 13.33 -6.49
C GLU A 267 -14.52 12.78 -6.64
N GLY A 268 -14.10 12.39 -7.87
CA GLY A 268 -12.78 11.85 -8.14
C GLY A 268 -12.62 10.37 -7.80
N GLN A 269 -11.41 9.86 -8.00
CA GLN A 269 -11.03 8.47 -7.70
C GLN A 269 -10.23 8.41 -6.40
N TRP A 270 -10.72 7.67 -5.44
CA TRP A 270 -10.15 7.58 -4.11
C TRP A 270 -9.28 6.34 -3.91
N THR A 271 -8.12 6.53 -3.31
CA THR A 271 -7.16 5.45 -3.00
C THR A 271 -6.63 5.65 -1.59
N ALA A 272 -6.71 4.63 -0.75
CA ALA A 272 -6.10 4.67 0.57
C ALA A 272 -4.56 4.66 0.44
N LEU A 273 -3.91 5.62 1.09
CA LEU A 273 -2.45 5.68 1.19
C LEU A 273 -1.92 4.92 2.42
N GLY A 274 -2.77 4.66 3.41
CA GLY A 274 -2.46 3.90 4.60
C GLY A 274 -2.94 4.57 5.88
N ALA A 275 -2.48 4.04 7.00
CA ALA A 275 -2.80 4.54 8.32
C ALA A 275 -1.53 4.58 9.18
N GLU A 276 -1.35 5.64 9.94
CA GLU A 276 -0.23 5.88 10.81
C GLU A 276 -0.70 6.32 12.21
N TYR A 277 0.15 6.16 13.22
CA TYR A 277 -0.05 6.78 14.53
C TYR A 277 0.60 8.17 14.54
N ALA A 278 -0.13 9.18 15.07
CA ALA A 278 0.37 10.55 15.13
C ALA A 278 1.63 10.64 16.02
N GLN A 279 1.59 10.07 17.19
CA GLN A 279 2.70 10.03 18.16
C GLN A 279 2.54 8.83 19.11
N GLY A 280 2.83 7.63 18.65
CA GLY A 280 2.58 6.38 19.38
C GLY A 280 3.26 6.23 20.76
N GLY A 281 4.10 7.17 21.17
CA GLY A 281 4.67 7.21 22.53
C GLY A 281 3.75 7.85 23.58
N VAL A 282 2.77 8.66 23.16
CA VAL A 282 1.87 9.40 24.07
C VAL A 282 0.44 9.55 23.54
N GLN A 283 0.19 9.26 22.27
CA GLN A 283 -1.13 9.36 21.62
C GLN A 283 -1.50 8.05 20.95
N ASP A 284 -2.76 7.68 21.01
CA ASP A 284 -3.27 6.42 20.47
C ASP A 284 -4.08 6.56 19.18
N ASN A 285 -4.34 7.80 18.73
CA ASN A 285 -5.18 8.04 17.57
C ASN A 285 -4.52 7.59 16.27
N THR A 286 -5.34 7.05 15.40
CA THR A 286 -4.97 6.64 14.04
C THR A 286 -5.23 7.78 13.06
N MET A 287 -4.30 7.98 12.14
CA MET A 287 -4.41 8.92 11.03
C MET A 287 -4.54 8.13 9.74
N TYR A 288 -5.67 8.29 9.06
CA TYR A 288 -5.94 7.64 7.77
C TYR A 288 -5.61 8.61 6.64
N SER A 289 -4.77 8.20 5.72
CA SER A 289 -4.37 9.01 4.57
C SER A 289 -5.01 8.49 3.29
N PHE A 290 -5.58 9.42 2.49
CA PHE A 290 -6.20 9.13 1.21
C PHE A 290 -5.62 10.00 0.10
N TYR A 291 -5.61 9.46 -1.12
CA TYR A 291 -5.40 10.20 -2.36
C TYR A 291 -6.70 10.25 -3.14
N ALA A 292 -7.15 11.46 -3.46
CA ALA A 292 -8.32 11.74 -4.29
C ALA A 292 -7.87 12.36 -5.61
N LYS A 293 -8.00 11.62 -6.71
CA LYS A 293 -7.58 12.06 -8.05
C LYS A 293 -8.73 12.58 -8.87
N GLY A 294 -8.54 13.74 -9.49
CA GLY A 294 -9.52 14.32 -10.40
C GLY A 294 -10.73 14.88 -9.67
N VAL A 295 -10.51 15.50 -8.51
CA VAL A 295 -11.56 16.18 -7.77
C VAL A 295 -11.94 17.50 -8.45
N LYS A 296 -13.20 17.91 -8.30
CA LYS A 296 -13.73 19.14 -8.90
C LYS A 296 -14.65 19.88 -7.91
N PRO A 297 -14.89 21.17 -8.10
CA PRO A 297 -15.85 21.92 -7.28
C PRO A 297 -17.26 21.32 -7.47
N ILE A 298 -17.89 20.91 -6.36
CA ILE A 298 -19.23 20.32 -6.38
C ILE A 298 -20.21 20.99 -5.41
N GLY A 299 -19.71 21.84 -4.51
CA GLY A 299 -20.52 22.49 -3.49
C GLY A 299 -19.92 23.78 -2.93
N SER A 300 -20.62 24.40 -2.01
CA SER A 300 -20.09 25.48 -1.18
C SER A 300 -19.42 24.91 0.06
N ARG A 301 -18.43 25.63 0.56
CA ARG A 301 -17.73 25.33 1.81
C ARG A 301 -18.66 25.49 3.01
N HIS A 302 -18.48 24.64 4.00
CA HIS A 302 -19.22 24.66 5.27
C HIS A 302 -18.25 24.48 6.43
N LEU A 303 -17.54 25.54 6.80
CA LEU A 303 -16.55 25.53 7.86
C LEU A 303 -17.20 25.50 9.23
N ASP A 304 -16.59 24.81 10.17
CA ASP A 304 -16.94 24.85 11.57
C ASP A 304 -16.64 26.22 12.19
N ALA A 305 -17.29 26.54 13.31
CA ALA A 305 -17.15 27.84 13.98
C ALA A 305 -15.71 28.15 14.45
N SER A 306 -14.87 27.14 14.56
CA SER A 306 -13.44 27.23 14.93
C SER A 306 -12.49 27.25 13.74
N GLU A 307 -12.99 27.18 12.52
CA GLU A 307 -12.20 27.07 11.31
C GLU A 307 -12.15 28.39 10.54
N ASP A 308 -10.93 28.79 10.21
CA ASP A 308 -10.64 29.91 9.30
C ASP A 308 -9.56 29.42 8.33
N ILE A 309 -10.02 28.84 7.22
CA ILE A 309 -9.17 28.10 6.25
C ILE A 309 -9.13 28.86 4.93
N ALA A 310 -7.91 29.15 4.46
CA ALA A 310 -7.66 29.65 3.11
C ALA A 310 -7.23 28.50 2.20
N VAL A 311 -8.04 28.24 1.14
CA VAL A 311 -7.79 27.15 0.17
C VAL A 311 -6.98 27.68 -1.01
N HIS A 312 -5.96 26.94 -1.43
CA HIS A 312 -5.06 27.24 -2.53
C HIS A 312 -4.92 26.03 -3.46
N LEU A 313 -4.90 26.27 -4.77
CA LEU A 313 -4.55 25.28 -5.77
C LEU A 313 -3.09 25.49 -6.16
N ILE A 314 -2.23 24.54 -5.88
CA ILE A 314 -0.77 24.66 -6.02
C ILE A 314 -0.23 23.56 -6.92
N ASP A 315 0.73 23.90 -7.77
CA ASP A 315 1.36 22.91 -8.65
C ASP A 315 2.17 21.89 -7.85
N LYS A 316 2.13 20.63 -8.28
CA LYS A 316 2.80 19.50 -7.59
C LYS A 316 4.28 19.74 -7.32
N ALA A 317 5.00 20.34 -8.29
CA ALA A 317 6.43 20.62 -8.13
C ALA A 317 6.69 21.68 -7.04
N GLU A 318 5.80 22.65 -6.90
CA GLU A 318 5.87 23.66 -5.85
C GLU A 318 5.58 23.04 -4.48
N VAL A 319 4.51 22.23 -4.36
CA VAL A 319 4.19 21.51 -3.11
C VAL A 319 5.33 20.59 -2.70
N LEU A 320 5.97 19.88 -3.65
CA LEU A 320 7.15 19.08 -3.36
C LEU A 320 8.30 19.95 -2.83
N GLY A 321 8.52 21.11 -3.42
CA GLY A 321 9.51 22.10 -2.95
C GLY A 321 9.23 22.54 -1.50
N MET A 322 7.97 22.88 -1.20
CA MET A 322 7.53 23.26 0.16
C MET A 322 7.71 22.13 1.18
N LEU A 323 7.47 20.87 0.75
CA LEU A 323 7.69 19.71 1.59
C LEU A 323 9.18 19.45 1.84
N MET A 324 10.02 19.60 0.82
CA MET A 324 11.47 19.38 0.90
C MET A 324 12.19 20.46 1.72
N ASN A 325 11.75 21.71 1.67
CA ASN A 325 12.36 22.83 2.41
C ASN A 325 11.80 23.01 3.83
N GLY A 326 10.77 22.20 4.21
CA GLY A 326 10.19 22.21 5.55
C GLY A 326 9.10 23.26 5.79
N GLU A 327 8.57 23.89 4.75
CA GLU A 327 7.40 24.78 4.87
C GLU A 327 6.14 23.96 5.23
N ILE A 328 6.04 22.71 4.71
CA ILE A 328 5.07 21.74 5.15
C ILE A 328 5.73 20.86 6.22
N CYS A 329 5.43 21.14 7.48
CA CYS A 329 6.16 20.57 8.62
C CYS A 329 5.33 19.78 9.62
N GLN A 330 4.04 19.60 9.39
CA GLN A 330 3.18 18.81 10.28
C GLN A 330 3.38 17.30 10.06
N ALA A 331 3.60 16.58 11.16
CA ALA A 331 3.79 15.14 11.15
C ALA A 331 2.64 14.34 10.51
N PRO A 332 1.37 14.70 10.71
CA PRO A 332 0.25 14.04 10.04
C PRO A 332 0.22 14.21 8.51
N ILE A 333 0.58 15.38 8.05
CA ILE A 333 0.46 15.84 6.66
C ILE A 333 1.60 15.30 5.79
N SER A 334 2.84 15.40 6.31
CA SER A 334 4.05 15.07 5.56
C SER A 334 4.11 13.62 5.06
N PRO A 335 3.76 12.58 5.85
CA PRO A 335 3.78 11.19 5.38
C PRO A 335 2.82 10.94 4.22
N ALA A 336 1.62 11.52 4.25
CA ALA A 336 0.64 11.39 3.16
C ALA A 336 1.19 11.96 1.85
N LEU A 337 1.77 13.17 1.89
CA LEU A 337 2.39 13.82 0.73
C LEU A 337 3.62 13.05 0.23
N TRP A 338 4.50 12.57 1.12
CA TRP A 338 5.66 11.76 0.70
C TRP A 338 5.23 10.47 0.02
N LYS A 339 4.20 9.76 0.53
CA LYS A 339 3.64 8.59 -0.12
C LYS A 339 3.04 8.90 -1.49
N TYR A 340 2.30 10.01 -1.59
CA TYR A 340 1.76 10.47 -2.85
C TYR A 340 2.86 10.72 -3.88
N PHE A 341 3.87 11.52 -3.54
CA PHE A 341 4.97 11.82 -4.47
C PHE A 341 5.76 10.59 -4.88
N ALA A 342 5.99 9.67 -3.95
CA ALA A 342 6.73 8.43 -4.24
C ALA A 342 5.97 7.45 -5.13
N LEU A 343 4.63 7.38 -5.01
CA LEU A 343 3.82 6.35 -5.65
C LEU A 343 3.12 6.83 -6.92
N TYR A 344 2.77 8.12 -7.01
CA TYR A 344 1.86 8.65 -8.03
C TYR A 344 2.46 9.73 -8.91
N THR A 345 3.72 10.12 -8.68
CA THR A 345 4.42 11.11 -9.50
C THR A 345 5.80 10.64 -9.93
N ASP A 346 6.37 11.30 -10.95
CA ASP A 346 7.77 11.09 -11.38
C ASP A 346 8.72 12.17 -10.83
N LEU A 347 8.23 13.08 -9.97
CA LEU A 347 8.99 14.23 -9.47
C LEU A 347 10.13 13.87 -8.50
N LEU A 348 10.14 12.65 -7.95
CA LEU A 348 11.21 12.12 -7.09
C LEU A 348 12.20 11.21 -7.83
N ARG A 349 12.04 11.05 -9.15
CA ARG A 349 12.88 10.19 -10.00
C ARG A 349 13.97 10.95 -10.72
#